data_9c4371cb0edeaae0eca427aebccd0ca4
#
_entry.id   9c4371cb0edeaae0eca427aebccd0ca4
#
_cell.length_a   1.000
_cell.length_b   1.000
_cell.length_c   1.000
_cell.angle_alpha   90.00
_cell.angle_beta   90.00
_cell.angle_gamma   90.00
#
_symmetry.space_group_name_H-M   'P 1'
#
loop_
_entity.id
_entity.type
_entity.pdbx_description
1 polymer ?
#
loop_
_entity_poly.entity_id
_entity_poly.type
_entity_poly.pdbx_seq_one_letter_code
_entity_poly.pdbx_strand_id
1 'polypeptide(L)'
;YGPTEQLKNYHVSVARGGVGMTTLAYAAVCRSGLSFEKQLWLRPEIVPGLRDITEAVHREGAAASIQIGHCGNMTHYTTAGQIPIGASSGFNFYAYTPVRAMRRDEIRQVATDFGRAVDTAHEAGFDCVEVHAGHGYLISQFLSPYTNRRRDEYGGSLPNRMRFLRMCLDEVMETAARRNMAVLVKHNMEDGFKGGIEIPESLEIARAIETYGVDGIVLSSGFVSKAPMAVMRGIIPLYTMSYYMQWWLRIFVRLFGRYM
;
A
#
# COMPACT_ATOMS: atom_id res chain seq x y z
N TYR A 1 0.39 -1.28 16.45
CA TYR A 1 0.41 -2.25 15.35
C TYR A 1 -0.88 -3.07 15.24
N GLY A 2 -1.95 -2.71 15.93
CA GLY A 2 -3.21 -3.42 15.95
C GLY A 2 -4.41 -2.51 15.78
N PRO A 3 -5.62 -3.10 15.62
CA PRO A 3 -6.87 -2.36 15.53
C PRO A 3 -7.15 -1.59 16.82
N THR A 4 -7.83 -0.45 16.68
CA THR A 4 -8.23 0.41 17.80
C THR A 4 -9.73 0.65 17.77
N GLU A 5 -10.32 1.01 18.90
CA GLU A 5 -11.74 1.38 18.97
C GLU A 5 -12.06 2.58 18.08
N GLN A 6 -11.13 3.53 17.95
CA GLN A 6 -11.30 4.66 17.05
C GLN A 6 -11.39 4.23 15.58
N LEU A 7 -10.56 3.27 15.15
CA LEU A 7 -10.61 2.71 13.80
C LEU A 7 -11.94 2.00 13.55
N LYS A 8 -12.40 1.19 14.51
CA LYS A 8 -13.70 0.53 14.46
C LYS A 8 -14.83 1.52 14.31
N ASN A 9 -14.90 2.53 15.18
CA ASN A 9 -15.95 3.54 15.17
C ASN A 9 -15.98 4.33 13.86
N TYR A 10 -14.82 4.61 13.26
CA TYR A 10 -14.74 5.23 11.94
C TYR A 10 -15.43 4.37 10.87
N HIS A 11 -15.05 3.10 10.72
CA HIS A 11 -15.61 2.23 9.69
C HIS A 11 -17.09 1.89 9.91
N VAL A 12 -17.51 1.73 11.16
CA VAL A 12 -18.93 1.58 11.54
C VAL A 12 -19.72 2.81 11.14
N SER A 13 -19.21 4.02 11.40
CA SER A 13 -19.91 5.24 11.01
C SER A 13 -20.04 5.40 9.50
N VAL A 14 -19.02 5.00 8.75
CA VAL A 14 -19.07 4.99 7.28
C VAL A 14 -20.10 3.96 6.79
N ALA A 15 -20.14 2.76 7.35
CA ALA A 15 -21.11 1.71 7.02
C ALA A 15 -22.56 2.18 7.30
N ARG A 16 -22.81 2.81 8.47
CA ARG A 16 -24.09 3.44 8.82
C ARG A 16 -24.54 4.49 7.84
N GLY A 17 -23.60 5.17 7.19
CA GLY A 17 -23.88 6.13 6.13
C GLY A 17 -24.42 5.51 4.84
N GLY A 18 -24.53 4.17 4.75
CA GLY A 18 -25.14 3.45 3.63
C GLY A 18 -24.15 3.08 2.51
N VAL A 19 -22.85 3.04 2.76
CA VAL A 19 -21.91 2.53 1.76
C VAL A 19 -22.02 1.00 1.63
N GLY A 20 -21.85 0.47 0.41
CA GLY A 20 -21.86 -0.97 0.18
C GLY A 20 -20.62 -1.68 0.71
N MET A 21 -19.48 -0.97 0.78
CA MET A 21 -18.22 -1.53 1.28
C MET A 21 -17.34 -0.41 1.86
N THR A 22 -16.61 -0.71 2.94
CA THR A 22 -15.58 0.18 3.49
C THR A 22 -14.23 -0.52 3.54
N THR A 23 -13.13 0.21 3.19
CA THR A 23 -11.78 -0.37 3.10
C THR A 23 -10.87 0.18 4.20
N LEU A 24 -10.38 -0.69 5.08
CA LEU A 24 -9.31 -0.38 6.03
C LEU A 24 -7.99 -0.23 5.26
N ALA A 25 -7.32 0.91 5.35
CA ALA A 25 -6.12 1.20 4.56
C ALA A 25 -4.97 1.76 5.41
N TYR A 26 -3.74 1.37 5.11
CA TYR A 26 -3.41 0.05 4.60
C TYR A 26 -2.76 -0.77 5.72
N ALA A 27 -2.89 -2.08 5.66
CA ALA A 27 -2.20 -2.98 6.56
C ALA A 27 -0.93 -3.52 5.88
N ALA A 28 0.20 -3.46 6.58
CA ALA A 28 1.46 -4.01 6.09
C ALA A 28 1.40 -5.54 6.05
N VAL A 29 1.88 -6.14 4.95
CA VAL A 29 1.93 -7.61 4.79
C VAL A 29 3.01 -8.27 5.64
N CYS A 30 4.05 -7.50 6.02
CA CYS A 30 5.13 -7.93 6.91
C CYS A 30 5.70 -6.71 7.65
N ARG A 31 6.57 -6.95 8.64
CA ARG A 31 7.14 -5.88 9.47
C ARG A 31 7.92 -4.83 8.67
N SER A 32 8.70 -5.25 7.67
CA SER A 32 9.45 -4.32 6.81
C SER A 32 8.56 -3.45 5.93
N GLY A 33 7.28 -3.82 5.79
CA GLY A 33 6.27 -3.08 5.03
C GLY A 33 5.60 -1.94 5.80
N LEU A 34 5.93 -1.72 7.07
CA LEU A 34 5.39 -0.63 7.88
C LEU A 34 5.93 0.73 7.41
N SER A 35 5.07 1.70 7.14
CA SER A 35 5.48 3.08 6.83
C SER A 35 5.61 3.96 8.07
N PHE A 36 4.93 3.61 9.18
CA PHE A 36 5.03 4.29 10.48
C PHE A 36 4.76 3.32 11.64
N GLU A 37 5.21 3.68 12.85
CA GLU A 37 5.26 2.76 14.00
C GLU A 37 3.91 2.18 14.42
N LYS A 38 2.82 2.92 14.31
CA LYS A 38 1.49 2.48 14.80
C LYS A 38 0.59 1.94 13.70
N GLN A 39 1.14 1.66 12.52
CA GLN A 39 0.36 1.10 11.42
C GLN A 39 -0.07 -0.33 11.69
N LEU A 40 -1.21 -0.72 11.11
CA LEU A 40 -1.64 -2.11 11.08
C LEU A 40 -0.59 -2.98 10.36
N TRP A 41 -0.28 -4.11 10.96
CA TRP A 41 0.53 -5.17 10.37
C TRP A 41 -0.20 -6.50 10.52
N LEU A 42 -0.55 -7.10 9.39
CA LEU A 42 -1.30 -8.36 9.35
C LEU A 42 -0.46 -9.51 9.92
N ARG A 43 -0.96 -10.09 10.99
CA ARG A 43 -0.40 -11.22 11.70
C ARG A 43 -1.47 -11.86 12.60
N PRO A 44 -1.33 -13.14 13.00
CA PRO A 44 -2.36 -13.86 13.75
C PRO A 44 -2.84 -13.14 15.02
N GLU A 45 -1.96 -12.44 15.73
CA GLU A 45 -2.29 -11.82 17.03
C GLU A 45 -3.32 -10.68 16.93
N ILE A 46 -3.48 -10.05 15.76
CA ILE A 46 -4.46 -8.97 15.59
C ILE A 46 -5.78 -9.43 14.99
N VAL A 47 -5.89 -10.68 14.57
CA VAL A 47 -7.10 -11.26 13.97
C VAL A 47 -8.34 -11.05 14.84
N PRO A 48 -8.33 -11.31 16.16
CA PRO A 48 -9.52 -11.11 16.98
C PRO A 48 -10.03 -9.65 16.97
N GLY A 49 -9.11 -8.68 17.06
CA GLY A 49 -9.49 -7.27 17.02
C GLY A 49 -9.94 -6.79 15.65
N LEU A 50 -9.40 -7.35 14.57
CA LEU A 50 -9.90 -7.07 13.21
C LEU A 50 -11.27 -7.68 12.97
N ARG A 51 -11.51 -8.90 13.50
CA ARG A 51 -12.82 -9.56 13.42
C ARG A 51 -13.91 -8.75 14.13
N ASP A 52 -13.61 -8.15 15.27
CA ASP A 52 -14.54 -7.26 15.96
C ASP A 52 -14.92 -6.05 15.07
N ILE A 53 -14.00 -5.55 14.24
CA ILE A 53 -14.30 -4.49 13.27
C ILE A 53 -15.18 -5.00 12.13
N THR A 54 -14.81 -6.12 11.49
CA THR A 54 -15.57 -6.65 10.34
C THR A 54 -16.98 -7.03 10.74
N GLU A 55 -17.18 -7.70 11.88
CA GLU A 55 -18.50 -8.02 12.41
C GLU A 55 -19.33 -6.77 12.71
N ALA A 56 -18.70 -5.70 13.21
CA ALA A 56 -19.39 -4.45 13.47
C ALA A 56 -19.80 -3.75 12.16
N VAL A 57 -18.98 -3.79 11.12
CA VAL A 57 -19.29 -3.28 9.79
C VAL A 57 -20.42 -4.08 9.13
N HIS A 58 -20.36 -5.42 9.20
CA HIS A 58 -21.39 -6.31 8.66
C HIS A 58 -22.77 -6.09 9.33
N ARG A 59 -22.81 -5.83 10.63
CA ARG A 59 -24.07 -5.49 11.33
C ARG A 59 -24.75 -4.23 10.79
N GLU A 60 -23.98 -3.31 10.20
CA GLU A 60 -24.54 -2.11 9.53
C GLU A 60 -24.85 -2.35 8.04
N GLY A 61 -24.70 -3.58 7.55
CA GLY A 61 -25.09 -3.98 6.19
C GLY A 61 -24.04 -3.70 5.11
N ALA A 62 -22.82 -3.32 5.45
CA ALA A 62 -21.74 -3.08 4.51
C ALA A 62 -20.73 -4.25 4.48
N ALA A 63 -20.11 -4.49 3.33
CA ALA A 63 -18.95 -5.36 3.22
C ALA A 63 -17.69 -4.69 3.80
N ALA A 64 -16.77 -5.50 4.33
CA ALA A 64 -15.49 -5.08 4.87
C ALA A 64 -14.35 -5.48 3.94
N SER A 65 -13.57 -4.49 3.50
CA SER A 65 -12.35 -4.69 2.70
C SER A 65 -11.12 -4.24 3.50
N ILE A 66 -9.96 -4.84 3.19
CA ILE A 66 -8.68 -4.38 3.73
C ILE A 66 -7.66 -4.19 2.62
N GLN A 67 -7.03 -3.01 2.59
CA GLN A 67 -5.93 -2.76 1.68
C GLN A 67 -4.65 -3.35 2.26
N ILE A 68 -3.97 -4.21 1.49
CA ILE A 68 -2.71 -4.87 1.84
C ILE A 68 -1.56 -4.27 1.04
N GLY A 69 -0.44 -4.03 1.69
CA GLY A 69 0.67 -3.35 1.04
C GLY A 69 2.01 -3.48 1.76
N HIS A 70 3.03 -2.94 1.12
CA HIS A 70 4.38 -2.80 1.65
C HIS A 70 4.95 -1.45 1.26
N CYS A 71 5.40 -0.66 2.24
CA CYS A 71 5.84 0.72 1.99
C CYS A 71 7.10 0.83 1.10
N GLY A 72 7.88 -0.24 0.98
CA GLY A 72 9.16 -0.18 0.29
C GLY A 72 10.13 0.79 0.98
N ASN A 73 10.61 1.77 0.22
CA ASN A 73 11.52 2.80 0.73
C ASN A 73 10.83 3.93 1.52
N MET A 74 9.48 3.90 1.64
CA MET A 74 8.67 4.96 2.27
C MET A 74 8.58 4.78 3.79
N THR A 75 9.69 4.43 4.45
CA THR A 75 9.78 4.19 5.90
C THR A 75 11.15 4.59 6.42
N HIS A 76 11.27 4.73 7.73
CA HIS A 76 12.55 4.92 8.41
C HIS A 76 13.06 3.58 8.99
N TYR A 77 14.39 3.42 9.12
CA TYR A 77 14.99 2.17 9.59
C TYR A 77 14.52 1.76 11.00
N THR A 78 14.17 2.72 11.86
CA THR A 78 13.62 2.44 13.21
C THR A 78 12.25 1.78 13.15
N THR A 79 11.41 2.17 12.19
CA THR A 79 10.08 1.59 11.95
C THR A 79 10.18 0.21 11.30
N ALA A 80 10.96 0.11 10.23
CA ALA A 80 11.14 -1.14 9.49
C ALA A 80 11.93 -2.20 10.29
N GLY A 81 12.71 -1.78 11.31
CA GLY A 81 13.63 -2.64 12.07
C GLY A 81 14.86 -3.08 11.28
N GLN A 82 15.06 -2.50 10.10
CA GLN A 82 16.20 -2.74 9.19
C GLN A 82 16.36 -1.56 8.25
N ILE A 83 17.45 -1.54 7.46
CA ILE A 83 17.58 -0.58 6.35
C ILE A 83 16.40 -0.81 5.39
N PRO A 84 15.58 0.22 5.10
CA PRO A 84 14.47 0.12 4.17
C PRO A 84 14.87 -0.48 2.84
N ILE A 85 14.00 -1.33 2.31
CA ILE A 85 14.20 -2.03 1.05
C ILE A 85 13.29 -1.42 -0.04
N GLY A 86 13.76 -1.47 -1.29
CA GLY A 86 13.01 -0.95 -2.42
C GLY A 86 13.45 -1.63 -3.72
N ALA A 87 12.90 -1.19 -4.85
CA ALA A 87 13.30 -1.72 -6.15
C ALA A 87 14.79 -1.50 -6.41
N SER A 88 15.34 -0.35 -6.03
CA SER A 88 16.75 0.02 -6.22
C SER A 88 17.34 0.67 -4.98
N SER A 89 18.66 0.58 -4.84
CA SER A 89 19.38 1.29 -3.78
C SER A 89 19.42 2.80 -4.03
N GLY A 90 19.47 3.57 -2.95
CA GLY A 90 19.54 5.01 -3.00
C GLY A 90 19.34 5.65 -1.62
N PHE A 91 18.92 6.90 -1.63
CA PHE A 91 18.55 7.64 -0.43
C PHE A 91 17.12 8.19 -0.59
N ASN A 92 16.28 7.95 0.40
CA ASN A 92 14.93 8.50 0.43
C ASN A 92 14.93 9.80 1.25
N PHE A 93 14.78 10.93 0.56
CA PHE A 93 14.70 12.25 1.20
C PHE A 93 13.40 12.48 1.97
N TYR A 94 12.33 11.75 1.67
CA TYR A 94 11.06 11.83 2.41
C TYR A 94 11.19 11.24 3.81
N ALA A 95 11.85 10.09 3.94
CA ALA A 95 12.07 9.40 5.22
C ALA A 95 13.48 9.63 5.81
N TYR A 96 14.32 10.42 5.14
CA TYR A 96 15.73 10.69 5.51
C TYR A 96 16.53 9.43 5.86
N THR A 97 16.47 8.43 4.98
CA THR A 97 17.08 7.12 5.24
C THR A 97 17.74 6.55 3.98
N PRO A 98 18.87 5.83 4.11
CA PRO A 98 19.40 5.02 3.03
C PRO A 98 18.40 3.91 2.68
N VAL A 99 18.41 3.50 1.43
CA VAL A 99 17.58 2.44 0.89
C VAL A 99 18.45 1.40 0.22
N ARG A 100 18.18 0.14 0.45
CA ARG A 100 18.84 -0.98 -0.19
C ARG A 100 17.92 -1.61 -1.23
N ALA A 101 18.48 -1.97 -2.39
CA ALA A 101 17.77 -2.79 -3.36
C ALA A 101 17.42 -4.17 -2.75
N MET A 102 16.22 -4.64 -3.01
CA MET A 102 15.81 -5.99 -2.60
C MET A 102 16.63 -7.05 -3.33
N ARG A 103 17.00 -8.09 -2.61
CA ARG A 103 17.55 -9.33 -3.18
C ARG A 103 16.43 -10.18 -3.77
N ARG A 104 16.76 -11.13 -4.63
CA ARG A 104 15.78 -12.01 -5.29
C ARG A 104 15.00 -12.88 -4.30
N ASP A 105 15.65 -13.34 -3.23
CA ASP A 105 14.99 -14.09 -2.16
C ASP A 105 13.98 -13.22 -1.40
N GLU A 106 14.31 -11.97 -1.13
CA GLU A 106 13.41 -11.02 -0.48
C GLU A 106 12.21 -10.65 -1.36
N ILE A 107 12.42 -10.50 -2.67
CA ILE A 107 11.32 -10.26 -3.62
C ILE A 107 10.31 -11.41 -3.57
N ARG A 108 10.79 -12.67 -3.62
CA ARG A 108 9.93 -13.85 -3.49
C ARG A 108 9.23 -13.92 -2.15
N GLN A 109 9.98 -13.67 -1.05
CA GLN A 109 9.42 -13.71 0.29
C GLN A 109 8.28 -12.69 0.46
N VAL A 110 8.47 -11.45 0.00
CA VAL A 110 7.43 -10.42 0.11
C VAL A 110 6.21 -10.77 -0.76
N ALA A 111 6.40 -11.35 -1.95
CA ALA A 111 5.28 -11.84 -2.74
C ALA A 111 4.46 -12.90 -1.96
N THR A 112 5.11 -13.89 -1.34
CA THR A 112 4.44 -14.88 -0.49
C THR A 112 3.78 -14.24 0.74
N ASP A 113 4.36 -13.17 1.30
CA ASP A 113 3.73 -12.44 2.42
C ASP A 113 2.42 -11.76 2.00
N PHE A 114 2.26 -11.35 0.72
CA PHE A 114 0.97 -10.88 0.21
C PHE A 114 -0.09 -11.99 0.23
N GLY A 115 0.24 -13.22 -0.19
CA GLY A 115 -0.67 -14.37 -0.09
C GLY A 115 -1.06 -14.68 1.36
N ARG A 116 -0.09 -14.70 2.29
CA ARG A 116 -0.36 -14.89 3.73
C ARG A 116 -1.24 -13.78 4.31
N ALA A 117 -1.10 -12.55 3.81
CA ALA A 117 -1.96 -11.44 4.23
C ALA A 117 -3.43 -11.67 3.85
N VAL A 118 -3.69 -12.33 2.70
CA VAL A 118 -5.05 -12.74 2.31
C VAL A 118 -5.63 -13.77 3.28
N ASP A 119 -4.85 -14.80 3.67
CA ASP A 119 -5.29 -15.77 4.68
C ASP A 119 -5.65 -15.08 6.00
N THR A 120 -4.78 -14.18 6.49
CA THR A 120 -5.03 -13.42 7.73
C THR A 120 -6.26 -12.52 7.62
N ALA A 121 -6.49 -11.88 6.47
CA ALA A 121 -7.67 -11.06 6.21
C ALA A 121 -8.96 -11.91 6.21
N HIS A 122 -8.94 -13.09 5.57
CA HIS A 122 -10.05 -14.04 5.60
C HIS A 122 -10.38 -14.48 7.03
N GLU A 123 -9.37 -14.88 7.81
CA GLU A 123 -9.55 -15.27 9.21
C GLU A 123 -10.14 -14.14 10.06
N ALA A 124 -9.86 -12.90 9.71
CA ALA A 124 -10.43 -11.72 10.35
C ALA A 124 -11.83 -11.34 9.84
N GLY A 125 -12.41 -12.09 8.90
CA GLY A 125 -13.76 -11.89 8.38
C GLY A 125 -13.91 -10.79 7.32
N PHE A 126 -12.83 -10.41 6.63
CA PHE A 126 -12.94 -9.51 5.49
C PHE A 126 -13.51 -10.22 4.27
N ASP A 127 -14.33 -9.51 3.49
CA ASP A 127 -14.93 -10.00 2.24
C ASP A 127 -14.02 -9.78 1.04
N CYS A 128 -13.12 -8.80 1.13
CA CYS A 128 -12.30 -8.34 0.02
C CYS A 128 -10.91 -7.90 0.49
N VAL A 129 -9.90 -8.13 -0.34
CA VAL A 129 -8.58 -7.51 -0.20
C VAL A 129 -8.32 -6.55 -1.36
N GLU A 130 -7.69 -5.40 -1.07
CA GLU A 130 -7.23 -4.45 -2.07
C GLU A 130 -5.70 -4.45 -2.09
N VAL A 131 -5.08 -4.93 -3.18
CA VAL A 131 -3.62 -4.91 -3.35
C VAL A 131 -3.16 -3.49 -3.66
N HIS A 132 -2.25 -2.96 -2.84
CA HIS A 132 -1.74 -1.59 -3.02
C HIS A 132 -0.56 -1.56 -4.01
N ALA A 133 -0.85 -1.24 -5.28
CA ALA A 133 0.14 -1.15 -6.36
C ALA A 133 0.40 0.30 -6.84
N GLY A 134 0.04 1.31 -6.04
CA GLY A 134 0.17 2.73 -6.38
C GLY A 134 1.01 3.55 -5.41
N HIS A 135 0.98 4.87 -5.59
CA HIS A 135 1.46 5.93 -4.70
C HIS A 135 2.95 5.90 -4.34
N GLY A 136 3.79 5.14 -5.06
CA GLY A 136 5.21 5.02 -4.74
C GLY A 136 5.52 4.04 -3.62
N TYR A 137 4.59 3.17 -3.24
CA TYR A 137 4.86 2.04 -2.36
C TYR A 137 5.53 0.90 -3.12
N LEU A 138 5.87 -0.20 -2.48
CA LEU A 138 6.83 -1.17 -3.03
C LEU A 138 6.48 -1.67 -4.43
N ILE A 139 5.26 -2.11 -4.69
CA ILE A 139 4.86 -2.57 -6.02
C ILE A 139 4.99 -1.43 -7.04
N SER A 140 4.50 -0.23 -6.71
CA SER A 140 4.66 0.97 -7.53
C SER A 140 6.14 1.32 -7.78
N GLN A 141 7.04 1.11 -6.78
CA GLN A 141 8.47 1.33 -6.94
C GLN A 141 9.11 0.37 -7.95
N PHE A 142 8.60 -0.86 -8.10
CA PHE A 142 9.03 -1.79 -9.13
C PHE A 142 8.47 -1.42 -10.49
N LEU A 143 7.23 -0.96 -10.57
CA LEU A 143 6.57 -0.55 -11.81
C LEU A 143 7.17 0.73 -12.39
N SER A 144 7.44 1.73 -11.56
CA SER A 144 7.92 3.03 -12.01
C SER A 144 9.37 3.00 -12.52
N PRO A 145 9.63 3.46 -13.76
CA PRO A 145 11.01 3.53 -14.29
C PRO A 145 11.88 4.51 -13.50
N TYR A 146 11.28 5.47 -12.81
CA TYR A 146 11.99 6.43 -11.97
C TYR A 146 12.67 5.78 -10.76
N THR A 147 11.97 4.88 -10.06
CA THR A 147 12.49 4.20 -8.86
C THR A 147 13.14 2.87 -9.18
N ASN A 148 12.72 2.19 -10.24
CA ASN A 148 13.27 0.92 -10.66
C ASN A 148 14.40 1.12 -11.69
N ARG A 149 15.62 1.19 -11.17
CA ARG A 149 16.85 1.31 -11.97
C ARG A 149 17.63 0.00 -12.03
N ARG A 150 16.95 -1.13 -11.80
CA ARG A 150 17.53 -2.47 -11.87
C ARG A 150 17.94 -2.84 -13.30
N ARG A 151 18.97 -3.70 -13.41
CA ARG A 151 19.47 -4.24 -14.68
C ARG A 151 19.31 -5.75 -14.78
N ASP A 152 18.57 -6.34 -13.83
CA ASP A 152 18.22 -7.76 -13.82
C ASP A 152 16.78 -7.99 -14.34
N GLU A 153 16.27 -9.20 -14.19
CA GLU A 153 14.94 -9.61 -14.66
C GLU A 153 13.77 -8.88 -14.01
N TYR A 154 14.01 -8.01 -13.03
CA TYR A 154 13.00 -7.18 -12.36
C TYR A 154 13.04 -5.71 -12.80
N GLY A 155 13.88 -5.34 -13.77
CA GLY A 155 14.06 -3.95 -14.20
C GLY A 155 14.24 -3.77 -15.70
N GLY A 156 14.37 -2.51 -16.15
CA GLY A 156 14.46 -2.15 -17.56
C GLY A 156 13.10 -2.15 -18.25
N SER A 157 12.79 -3.15 -19.07
CA SER A 157 11.53 -3.21 -19.82
C SER A 157 10.30 -3.28 -18.92
N LEU A 158 9.15 -2.81 -19.41
CA LEU A 158 7.88 -2.86 -18.68
C LEU A 158 7.52 -4.29 -18.23
N PRO A 159 7.63 -5.35 -19.05
CA PRO A 159 7.39 -6.72 -18.61
C PRO A 159 8.27 -7.14 -17.42
N ASN A 160 9.52 -6.72 -17.36
CA ASN A 160 10.42 -7.00 -16.23
C ASN A 160 9.99 -6.20 -14.99
N ARG A 161 9.65 -4.92 -15.13
CA ARG A 161 9.17 -4.09 -14.02
C ARG A 161 7.85 -4.60 -13.44
N MET A 162 6.99 -5.20 -14.24
CA MET A 162 5.75 -5.85 -13.81
C MET A 162 5.96 -7.22 -13.13
N ARG A 163 7.14 -7.83 -13.21
CA ARG A 163 7.39 -9.18 -12.68
C ARG A 163 7.02 -9.30 -11.20
N PHE A 164 7.41 -8.33 -10.37
CA PHE A 164 7.09 -8.36 -8.94
C PHE A 164 5.58 -8.22 -8.69
N LEU A 165 4.88 -7.33 -9.40
CA LEU A 165 3.42 -7.25 -9.33
C LEU A 165 2.77 -8.60 -9.66
N ARG A 166 3.21 -9.25 -10.74
CA ARG A 166 2.69 -10.57 -11.14
C ARG A 166 2.90 -11.61 -10.07
N MET A 167 4.09 -11.69 -9.48
CA MET A 167 4.37 -12.61 -8.37
C MET A 167 3.44 -12.37 -7.16
N CYS A 168 3.18 -11.11 -6.82
CA CYS A 168 2.24 -10.78 -5.75
C CYS A 168 0.81 -11.19 -6.12
N LEU A 169 0.39 -10.97 -7.37
CA LEU A 169 -0.94 -11.36 -7.82
C LEU A 169 -1.10 -12.88 -7.92
N ASP A 170 -0.07 -13.63 -8.33
CA ASP A 170 -0.09 -15.10 -8.32
C ASP A 170 -0.44 -15.63 -6.91
N GLU A 171 0.26 -15.17 -5.88
CA GLU A 171 0.05 -15.57 -4.48
C GLU A 171 -1.31 -15.10 -3.92
N VAL A 172 -1.70 -13.85 -4.23
CA VAL A 172 -2.97 -13.27 -3.78
C VAL A 172 -4.15 -13.99 -4.40
N MET A 173 -4.17 -14.17 -5.73
CA MET A 173 -5.29 -14.77 -6.45
C MET A 173 -5.44 -16.26 -6.11
N GLU A 174 -4.32 -17.01 -5.99
CA GLU A 174 -4.37 -18.38 -5.54
C GLU A 174 -5.01 -18.51 -4.15
N THR A 175 -4.60 -17.64 -3.20
CA THR A 175 -5.13 -17.70 -1.84
C THR A 175 -6.59 -17.21 -1.79
N ALA A 176 -6.91 -16.11 -2.50
CA ALA A 176 -8.26 -15.56 -2.54
C ALA A 176 -9.26 -16.55 -3.15
N ALA A 177 -8.88 -17.28 -4.20
CA ALA A 177 -9.72 -18.33 -4.80
C ALA A 177 -10.04 -19.46 -3.81
N ARG A 178 -9.04 -19.90 -3.02
CA ARG A 178 -9.25 -20.91 -1.97
C ARG A 178 -10.17 -20.42 -0.86
N ARG A 179 -10.21 -19.13 -0.59
CA ARG A 179 -10.97 -18.49 0.50
C ARG A 179 -12.27 -17.85 0.04
N ASN A 180 -12.57 -17.88 -1.26
CA ASN A 180 -13.73 -17.22 -1.86
C ASN A 180 -13.80 -15.72 -1.49
N MET A 181 -12.67 -15.01 -1.60
CA MET A 181 -12.54 -13.59 -1.32
C MET A 181 -12.44 -12.79 -2.62
N ALA A 182 -13.07 -11.62 -2.65
CA ALA A 182 -12.89 -10.68 -3.74
C ALA A 182 -11.50 -10.01 -3.68
N VAL A 183 -10.95 -9.68 -4.86
CA VAL A 183 -9.65 -9.02 -5.01
C VAL A 183 -9.77 -7.74 -5.82
N LEU A 184 -9.40 -6.63 -5.21
CA LEU A 184 -9.21 -5.35 -5.89
C LEU A 184 -7.72 -5.04 -6.01
N VAL A 185 -7.35 -4.26 -7.04
CA VAL A 185 -5.99 -3.75 -7.21
C VAL A 185 -6.03 -2.24 -7.36
N LYS A 186 -5.41 -1.52 -6.41
CA LYS A 186 -5.22 -0.07 -6.56
C LYS A 186 -3.96 0.20 -7.36
N HIS A 187 -4.13 0.87 -8.52
CA HIS A 187 -3.07 1.16 -9.45
C HIS A 187 -3.05 2.65 -9.83
N ASN A 188 -1.85 3.21 -10.05
CA ASN A 188 -1.69 4.58 -10.54
C ASN A 188 -2.00 4.66 -12.05
N MET A 189 -2.84 5.62 -12.45
CA MET A 189 -2.96 6.03 -13.85
C MET A 189 -1.68 6.71 -14.33
N GLU A 190 -1.03 7.46 -13.45
CA GLU A 190 0.25 8.12 -13.67
C GLU A 190 0.95 8.40 -12.33
N ASP A 191 2.27 8.56 -12.34
CA ASP A 191 3.02 8.93 -11.14
C ASP A 191 2.96 10.44 -10.85
N GLY A 192 2.53 11.27 -11.82
CA GLY A 192 2.34 12.70 -11.68
C GLY A 192 3.64 13.51 -11.78
N PHE A 193 4.73 12.93 -12.32
CA PHE A 193 6.00 13.64 -12.55
C PHE A 193 6.79 13.01 -13.71
N LYS A 194 7.67 13.79 -14.33
CA LYS A 194 8.49 13.37 -15.47
C LYS A 194 9.40 12.17 -15.14
N GLY A 195 9.33 11.15 -15.96
CA GLY A 195 10.13 9.91 -15.82
C GLY A 195 9.51 8.88 -14.89
N GLY A 196 8.30 9.10 -14.39
CA GLY A 196 7.46 8.10 -13.75
C GLY A 196 6.63 7.31 -14.76
N ILE A 197 5.65 6.56 -14.26
CA ILE A 197 4.64 5.90 -15.08
C ILE A 197 3.76 6.97 -15.74
N GLU A 198 3.52 6.82 -17.04
CA GLU A 198 2.59 7.64 -17.81
C GLU A 198 1.40 6.79 -18.27
N ILE A 199 0.31 7.44 -18.71
CA ILE A 199 -0.95 6.77 -19.08
C ILE A 199 -0.77 5.59 -20.05
N PRO A 200 0.06 5.65 -21.12
CA PRO A 200 0.22 4.49 -22.00
C PRO A 200 0.75 3.24 -21.30
N GLU A 201 1.78 3.36 -20.47
CA GLU A 201 2.31 2.25 -19.66
C GLU A 201 1.29 1.77 -18.61
N SER A 202 0.56 2.71 -17.99
CA SER A 202 -0.48 2.39 -17.00
C SER A 202 -1.60 1.55 -17.62
N LEU A 203 -2.00 1.81 -18.85
CA LEU A 203 -2.99 1.00 -19.57
C LEU A 203 -2.48 -0.43 -19.82
N GLU A 204 -1.19 -0.60 -20.17
CA GLU A 204 -0.60 -1.94 -20.32
C GLU A 204 -0.56 -2.70 -18.98
N ILE A 205 -0.24 -2.01 -17.88
CA ILE A 205 -0.25 -2.59 -16.54
C ILE A 205 -1.69 -2.99 -16.16
N ALA A 206 -2.67 -2.12 -16.40
CA ALA A 206 -4.08 -2.40 -16.09
C ALA A 206 -4.61 -3.62 -16.86
N ARG A 207 -4.30 -3.73 -18.18
CA ARG A 207 -4.63 -4.92 -18.97
C ARG A 207 -3.98 -6.19 -18.41
N ALA A 208 -2.72 -6.09 -17.96
CA ALA A 208 -2.06 -7.24 -17.34
C ALA A 208 -2.73 -7.63 -16.02
N ILE A 209 -3.17 -6.67 -15.20
CA ILE A 209 -3.92 -6.92 -13.96
C ILE A 209 -5.27 -7.61 -14.29
N GLU A 210 -5.98 -7.13 -15.31
CA GLU A 210 -7.26 -7.70 -15.75
C GLU A 210 -7.13 -9.19 -16.13
N THR A 211 -6.00 -9.61 -16.74
CA THR A 211 -5.80 -11.03 -17.09
C THR A 211 -5.74 -11.99 -15.90
N TYR A 212 -5.57 -11.48 -14.70
CA TYR A 212 -5.63 -12.27 -13.46
C TYR A 212 -7.06 -12.56 -13.00
N GLY A 213 -8.08 -11.92 -13.60
CA GLY A 213 -9.46 -12.08 -13.19
C GLY A 213 -9.78 -11.43 -11.85
N VAL A 214 -9.12 -10.30 -11.53
CA VAL A 214 -9.43 -9.49 -10.35
C VAL A 214 -10.84 -8.92 -10.46
N ASP A 215 -11.53 -8.72 -9.33
CA ASP A 215 -12.92 -8.23 -9.30
C ASP A 215 -13.01 -6.72 -9.62
N GLY A 216 -11.91 -5.98 -9.50
CA GLY A 216 -11.87 -4.59 -9.91
C GLY A 216 -10.51 -3.92 -9.80
N ILE A 217 -10.35 -2.81 -10.54
CA ILE A 217 -9.18 -1.94 -10.48
C ILE A 217 -9.60 -0.60 -9.89
N VAL A 218 -8.93 -0.20 -8.80
CA VAL A 218 -9.14 1.09 -8.14
C VAL A 218 -8.14 2.09 -8.73
N LEU A 219 -8.62 3.00 -9.56
CA LEU A 219 -7.78 3.99 -10.22
C LEU A 219 -7.33 5.07 -9.23
N SER A 220 -6.04 5.36 -9.24
CA SER A 220 -5.43 6.42 -8.44
C SER A 220 -4.36 7.16 -9.24
N SER A 221 -3.65 8.08 -8.63
CA SER A 221 -2.58 8.86 -9.26
C SER A 221 -1.60 9.36 -8.21
N GLY A 222 -0.39 9.70 -8.66
CA GLY A 222 0.59 10.36 -7.83
C GLY A 222 1.53 9.44 -7.06
N PHE A 223 2.49 10.08 -6.38
CA PHE A 223 3.60 9.45 -5.71
C PHE A 223 3.88 10.21 -4.41
N VAL A 224 3.69 9.60 -3.25
CA VAL A 224 3.70 10.29 -1.94
C VAL A 224 4.96 11.12 -1.72
N SER A 225 6.14 10.63 -2.11
CA SER A 225 7.40 11.35 -1.89
C SER A 225 7.76 12.38 -2.97
N LYS A 226 7.02 12.43 -4.08
CA LYS A 226 7.36 13.26 -5.26
C LYS A 226 6.20 14.12 -5.75
N ALA A 227 5.02 13.54 -5.84
CA ALA A 227 3.81 14.18 -6.37
C ALA A 227 2.62 13.96 -5.41
N PRO A 228 2.72 14.36 -4.13
CA PRO A 228 1.63 14.15 -3.18
C PRO A 228 0.36 14.90 -3.59
N MET A 229 0.48 15.99 -4.35
CA MET A 229 -0.66 16.76 -4.86
C MET A 229 -1.52 15.97 -5.86
N ALA A 230 -0.92 15.05 -6.60
CA ALA A 230 -1.68 14.17 -7.51
C ALA A 230 -2.46 13.09 -6.74
N VAL A 231 -2.00 12.70 -5.54
CA VAL A 231 -2.70 11.77 -4.64
C VAL A 231 -3.87 12.46 -3.94
N MET A 232 -3.65 13.72 -3.51
CA MET A 232 -4.63 14.48 -2.73
C MET A 232 -5.14 15.67 -3.55
N ARG A 233 -6.43 15.68 -3.86
CA ARG A 233 -7.05 16.85 -4.49
C ARG A 233 -7.43 17.89 -3.43
N GLY A 234 -7.00 19.13 -3.63
CA GLY A 234 -7.33 20.26 -2.75
C GLY A 234 -6.17 20.75 -1.89
N ILE A 235 -6.47 21.55 -0.87
CA ILE A 235 -5.46 22.11 0.03
C ILE A 235 -4.90 21.01 0.92
N ILE A 236 -3.57 20.84 0.91
CA ILE A 236 -2.90 19.90 1.82
C ILE A 236 -3.14 20.36 3.27
N PRO A 237 -3.72 19.53 4.14
CA PRO A 237 -3.93 19.87 5.54
C PRO A 237 -2.61 19.78 6.33
N LEU A 238 -1.65 20.66 6.01
CA LEU A 238 -0.30 20.66 6.57
C LEU A 238 -0.29 20.65 8.10
N TYR A 239 -1.24 21.35 8.71
CA TYR A 239 -1.37 21.40 10.17
C TYR A 239 -1.69 20.02 10.76
N THR A 240 -2.66 19.31 10.20
CA THR A 240 -3.04 17.95 10.62
C THR A 240 -1.91 16.95 10.33
N MET A 241 -1.28 17.04 9.15
CA MET A 241 -0.14 16.19 8.81
C MET A 241 1.04 16.41 9.75
N SER A 242 1.29 17.66 10.16
CA SER A 242 2.38 17.99 11.08
C SER A 242 2.23 17.31 12.44
N TYR A 243 1.01 16.97 12.87
CA TYR A 243 0.76 16.27 14.13
C TYR A 243 1.45 14.90 14.20
N TYR A 244 1.54 14.20 13.07
CA TYR A 244 2.17 12.87 12.96
C TYR A 244 3.66 12.91 12.61
N MET A 245 4.23 14.12 12.40
CA MET A 245 5.64 14.30 12.11
C MET A 245 6.50 14.33 13.38
N GLN A 246 7.77 14.05 13.24
CA GLN A 246 8.76 14.23 14.31
C GLN A 246 8.76 15.70 14.76
N TRP A 247 9.00 15.95 16.06
CA TRP A 247 8.81 17.25 16.69
C TRP A 247 9.55 18.42 15.98
N TRP A 248 10.75 18.19 15.47
CA TRP A 248 11.53 19.21 14.74
C TRP A 248 10.95 19.52 13.34
N LEU A 249 10.45 18.51 12.62
CA LEU A 249 9.72 18.68 11.35
C LEU A 249 8.38 19.41 11.58
N ARG A 250 7.70 19.14 12.68
CA ARG A 250 6.49 19.83 13.08
C ARG A 250 6.71 21.34 13.23
N ILE A 251 7.81 21.74 13.88
CA ILE A 251 8.19 23.15 14.04
C ILE A 251 8.42 23.76 12.66
N PHE A 252 9.19 23.11 11.81
CA PHE A 252 9.48 23.60 10.47
C PHE A 252 8.21 23.78 9.62
N VAL A 253 7.32 22.80 9.59
CA VAL A 253 6.05 22.86 8.84
C VAL A 253 5.12 23.95 9.40
N ARG A 254 5.11 24.19 10.70
CA ARG A 254 4.30 25.27 11.30
C ARG A 254 4.82 26.66 10.93
N LEU A 255 6.12 26.83 10.80
CA LEU A 255 6.74 28.11 10.49
C LEU A 255 6.72 28.41 8.98
N PHE A 256 6.95 27.42 8.15
CA PHE A 256 7.19 27.60 6.71
C PHE A 256 6.14 26.92 5.80
N GLY A 257 5.25 26.09 6.33
CA GLY A 257 4.30 25.28 5.55
C GLY A 257 3.35 26.10 4.67
N ARG A 258 3.07 27.36 5.02
CA ARG A 258 2.27 28.26 4.17
C ARG A 258 2.99 28.72 2.89
N TYR A 259 4.29 28.45 2.77
CA TYR A 259 5.10 28.77 1.59
C TYR A 259 5.46 27.52 0.77
N MET A 260 5.04 26.33 1.20
CA MET A 260 5.20 25.06 0.52
C MET A 260 3.92 24.71 -0.25
#